data_c69604ec39a85852b5ebd560118e912d
#
_entry.id   c69604ec39a85852b5ebd560118e912d
#
_cell.length_a   1.000
_cell.length_b   1.000
_cell.length_c   1.000
_cell.angle_alpha   90.00
_cell.angle_beta   90.00
_cell.angle_gamma   90.00
#
_symmetry.space_group_name_H-M   'P 1'
#
loop_
_entity.id
_entity.type
_entity.pdbx_description
1 polymer ?
#
loop_
_entity_poly.entity_id
_entity_poly.type
_entity_poly.pdbx_seq_one_letter_code
_entity_poly.pdbx_strand_id
1 'polypeptide(L)'
;MIEWKQHPYYTNYLIQNGGLVKNKKTGKILKTRKDMTGRERVNLSQNGRVKTVHVYRLVAETYIPNPNHYNTIHHVDHDKNNNAWYNLEWCDFSTNLLYEKRDLFL
;
A
#
# COMPACT_ATOMS: atom_id res chain seq x y z
N MET A 1 -5.55 16.58 2.99
CA MET A 1 -4.25 17.22 3.31
C MET A 1 -3.13 16.24 3.04
N ILE A 2 -2.07 16.67 2.38
CA ILE A 2 -0.91 15.82 2.07
C ILE A 2 -0.08 15.59 3.34
N GLU A 3 0.18 14.34 3.65
CA GLU A 3 0.98 13.95 4.79
C GLU A 3 2.05 12.95 4.36
N TRP A 4 3.25 13.08 4.88
CA TRP A 4 4.35 12.15 4.66
C TRP A 4 4.76 11.54 6.00
N LYS A 5 4.85 10.20 6.03
CA LYS A 5 5.22 9.47 7.24
C LYS A 5 6.26 8.41 6.93
N GLN A 6 7.20 8.20 7.85
CA GLN A 6 8.20 7.15 7.70
C GLN A 6 7.55 5.77 7.83
N HIS A 7 7.89 4.87 6.89
CA HIS A 7 7.44 3.49 6.96
C HIS A 7 8.06 2.78 8.18
N PRO A 8 7.30 1.95 8.90
CA PRO A 8 7.80 1.30 10.12
C PRO A 8 8.93 0.29 9.89
N TYR A 9 9.02 -0.34 8.72
CA TYR A 9 10.06 -1.31 8.40
C TYR A 9 11.10 -0.77 7.42
N TYR A 10 10.65 -0.12 6.37
CA TYR A 10 11.52 0.48 5.36
C TYR A 10 11.81 1.92 5.78
N THR A 11 12.62 2.07 6.81
CA THR A 11 12.82 3.34 7.49
C THR A 11 13.53 4.41 6.66
N ASN A 12 14.09 4.04 5.51
CA ASN A 12 14.70 5.00 4.58
C ASN A 12 13.67 5.67 3.66
N TYR A 13 12.39 5.37 3.83
CA TYR A 13 11.34 5.83 2.94
C TYR A 13 10.21 6.50 3.69
N LEU A 14 9.68 7.56 3.06
CA LEU A 14 8.50 8.28 3.53
C LEU A 14 7.34 7.91 2.61
N ILE A 15 6.20 7.63 3.19
CA ILE A 15 4.99 7.23 2.47
C ILE A 15 3.98 8.35 2.58
N GLN A 16 3.45 8.79 1.43
CA GLN A 16 2.39 9.79 1.41
C GLN A 16 1.04 9.11 1.66
N ASN A 17 0.16 9.79 2.35
CA ASN A 17 -1.18 9.26 2.63
C ASN A 17 -2.02 8.99 1.38
N GLY A 18 -1.63 9.54 0.22
CA GLY A 18 -2.28 9.29 -1.07
C GLY A 18 -1.61 8.23 -1.94
N GLY A 19 -0.45 7.71 -1.52
CA GLY A 19 0.20 6.62 -2.24
C GLY A 19 1.53 6.92 -2.92
N LEU A 20 2.10 8.10 -2.73
CA LEU A 20 3.45 8.36 -3.22
C LEU A 20 4.48 7.87 -2.23
N VAL A 21 5.66 7.51 -2.74
CA VAL A 21 6.79 7.01 -1.96
C VAL A 21 8.02 7.82 -2.30
N LYS A 22 8.75 8.30 -1.30
CA LYS A 22 10.00 8.99 -1.57
C LYS A 22 11.12 8.53 -0.65
N ASN A 23 12.35 8.65 -1.14
CA ASN A 23 13.54 8.40 -0.35
C ASN A 23 13.69 9.51 0.70
N LYS A 24 13.78 9.14 1.96
CA LYS A 24 13.87 10.09 3.07
C LYS A 24 15.12 10.97 2.99
N LYS A 25 16.24 10.37 2.57
CA LYS A 25 17.53 11.03 2.55
C LYS A 25 17.69 12.01 1.38
N THR A 26 17.27 11.59 0.18
CA THR A 26 17.41 12.37 -1.04
C THR A 26 16.20 13.23 -1.36
N GLY A 27 15.04 12.90 -0.79
CA GLY A 27 13.78 13.57 -1.11
C GLY A 27 13.21 13.19 -2.47
N LYS A 28 13.85 12.24 -3.17
CA LYS A 28 13.42 11.83 -4.50
C LYS A 28 12.17 10.95 -4.43
N ILE A 29 11.16 11.30 -5.23
CA ILE A 29 9.95 10.47 -5.37
C ILE A 29 10.28 9.30 -6.31
N LEU A 30 9.95 8.08 -5.87
CA LEU A 30 10.24 6.88 -6.63
C LEU A 30 9.22 6.66 -7.73
N LYS A 31 9.68 6.11 -8.85
CA LYS A 31 8.79 5.65 -9.91
C LYS A 31 8.12 4.37 -9.50
N THR A 32 6.81 4.29 -9.75
CA THR A 32 6.06 3.06 -9.56
C THR A 32 5.76 2.44 -10.93
N ARG A 33 5.41 1.16 -10.92
CA ARG A 33 4.96 0.47 -12.13
C ARG A 33 3.78 -0.43 -11.76
N LYS A 34 2.90 -0.66 -12.71
CA LYS A 34 1.76 -1.56 -12.52
C LYS A 34 2.16 -2.98 -12.85
N ASP A 35 1.71 -3.92 -12.01
CA ASP A 35 1.89 -5.34 -12.30
C ASP A 35 0.78 -5.83 -13.24
N MET A 36 0.76 -7.14 -13.50
CA MET A 36 -0.24 -7.76 -14.38
C MET A 36 -1.67 -7.60 -13.87
N THR A 37 -1.84 -7.38 -12.57
CA THR A 37 -3.17 -7.19 -11.97
C THR A 37 -3.63 -5.73 -11.98
N GLY A 38 -2.76 -4.81 -12.42
CA GLY A 38 -3.04 -3.37 -12.43
C GLY A 38 -2.70 -2.65 -11.13
N ARG A 39 -2.08 -3.34 -10.17
CA ARG A 39 -1.67 -2.74 -8.90
C ARG A 39 -0.28 -2.14 -9.00
N GLU A 40 -0.09 -0.99 -8.38
CA GLU A 40 1.21 -0.31 -8.39
C GLU A 40 2.21 -1.01 -7.49
N ARG A 41 3.44 -1.13 -7.98
CA ARG A 41 4.60 -1.66 -7.26
C ARG A 41 5.74 -0.67 -7.27
N VAL A 42 6.58 -0.75 -6.26
CA VAL A 42 7.78 0.08 -6.14
C VAL A 42 8.94 -0.78 -5.60
N ASN A 43 10.15 -0.47 -6.04
CA ASN A 43 11.35 -1.14 -5.55
C ASN A 43 11.94 -0.34 -4.40
N LEU A 44 12.12 -0.99 -3.25
CA LEU A 44 12.74 -0.40 -2.08
C LEU A 44 14.07 -1.10 -1.78
N SER A 45 15.05 -0.32 -1.35
CA SER A 45 16.36 -0.84 -0.95
C SER A 45 16.50 -0.74 0.56
N GLN A 46 16.92 -1.84 1.17
CA GLN A 46 17.19 -1.88 2.61
C GLN A 46 18.28 -2.91 2.90
N ASN A 47 19.28 -2.49 3.66
CA ASN A 47 20.40 -3.34 4.05
C ASN A 47 21.08 -4.01 2.85
N GLY A 48 21.26 -3.26 1.76
CA GLY A 48 21.89 -3.74 0.55
C GLY A 48 21.03 -4.65 -0.31
N ARG A 49 19.75 -4.84 0.04
CA ARG A 49 18.84 -5.69 -0.73
C ARG A 49 17.70 -4.86 -1.31
N VAL A 50 17.31 -5.19 -2.54
CA VAL A 50 16.16 -4.57 -3.21
C VAL A 50 14.96 -5.50 -3.11
N LYS A 51 13.82 -4.93 -2.72
CA LYS A 51 12.57 -5.68 -2.63
C LYS A 51 11.47 -4.92 -3.35
N THR A 52 10.68 -5.64 -4.15
CA THR A 52 9.51 -5.08 -4.83
C THR A 52 8.29 -5.25 -3.93
N VAL A 53 7.61 -4.16 -3.62
CA VAL A 53 6.44 -4.16 -2.73
C VAL A 53 5.29 -3.40 -3.36
N HIS A 54 4.08 -3.73 -2.93
CA HIS A 54 2.88 -3.01 -3.39
C HIS A 54 2.73 -1.68 -2.66
N VAL A 55 2.37 -0.65 -3.40
CA VAL A 55 2.17 0.70 -2.83
C VAL A 55 1.03 0.70 -1.81
N TYR A 56 -0.10 0.04 -2.11
CA TYR A 56 -1.22 0.00 -1.17
C TYR A 56 -0.83 -0.61 0.18
N ARG A 57 0.06 -1.60 0.16
CA ARG A 57 0.54 -2.21 1.41
C ARG A 57 1.38 -1.24 2.22
N LEU A 58 2.24 -0.48 1.56
CA LEU A 58 3.05 0.54 2.24
C LEU A 58 2.18 1.58 2.91
N VAL A 59 1.13 2.03 2.23
CA VAL A 59 0.19 3.01 2.79
C VAL A 59 -0.54 2.44 4.00
N ALA A 60 -1.07 1.23 3.88
CA ALA A 60 -1.81 0.59 4.98
C ALA A 60 -0.91 0.36 6.18
N GLU A 61 0.31 -0.12 5.98
CA GLU A 61 1.27 -0.37 7.07
C GLU A 61 1.68 0.92 7.78
N THR A 62 1.68 2.04 7.06
CA THR A 62 2.12 3.33 7.60
C THR A 62 0.99 4.08 8.31
N TYR A 63 -0.23 4.01 7.78
CA TYR A 63 -1.33 4.88 8.22
C TYR A 63 -2.48 4.19 8.93
N ILE A 64 -2.63 2.88 8.78
CA ILE A 64 -3.81 2.19 9.29
C ILE A 64 -3.43 1.16 10.35
N PRO A 65 -3.87 1.32 11.60
CA PRO A 65 -3.61 0.32 12.63
C PRO A 65 -4.15 -1.06 12.22
N ASN A 66 -3.41 -2.10 12.57
CA ASN A 66 -3.77 -3.49 12.27
C ASN A 66 -3.69 -4.34 13.54
N PRO A 67 -4.57 -4.10 14.52
CA PRO A 67 -4.49 -4.80 15.81
C PRO A 67 -4.75 -6.30 15.73
N ASN A 68 -5.46 -6.74 14.69
CA ASN A 68 -5.75 -8.16 14.48
C ASN A 68 -4.69 -8.88 13.65
N HIS A 69 -3.64 -8.17 13.23
CA HIS A 69 -2.56 -8.72 12.40
C HIS A 69 -3.04 -9.39 11.12
N TYR A 70 -4.04 -8.79 10.45
CA TYR A 70 -4.50 -9.28 9.17
C TYR A 70 -3.43 -9.11 8.09
N ASN A 71 -3.40 -10.04 7.13
CA ASN A 71 -2.42 -10.04 6.04
C ASN A 71 -2.95 -9.51 4.72
N THR A 72 -4.26 -9.32 4.60
CA THR A 72 -4.88 -8.86 3.37
C THR A 72 -5.49 -7.47 3.53
N ILE A 73 -5.54 -6.74 2.42
CA ILE A 73 -6.03 -5.37 2.37
C ILE A 73 -7.06 -5.27 1.26
N HIS A 74 -8.21 -4.66 1.57
CA HIS A 74 -9.28 -4.42 0.63
C HIS A 74 -9.28 -2.96 0.18
N HIS A 75 -9.46 -2.72 -1.13
CA HIS A 75 -9.73 -1.39 -1.67
C HIS A 75 -11.23 -1.14 -1.58
N VAL A 76 -11.65 -0.20 -0.75
CA VAL A 76 -13.07 -0.01 -0.42
C VAL A 76 -13.92 0.31 -1.65
N ASP A 77 -13.42 1.14 -2.56
CA ASP A 77 -14.12 1.48 -3.80
C ASP A 77 -13.86 0.49 -4.95
N HIS A 78 -13.10 -0.60 -4.70
CA HIS A 78 -12.69 -1.61 -5.67
C HIS A 78 -11.78 -1.08 -6.79
N ASP A 79 -11.29 0.14 -6.67
CA ASP A 79 -10.32 0.71 -7.59
C ASP A 79 -8.90 0.44 -7.09
N LYS A 80 -8.20 -0.47 -7.76
CA LYS A 80 -6.83 -0.88 -7.43
C LYS A 80 -5.81 0.26 -7.56
N ASN A 81 -6.18 1.33 -8.24
CA ASN A 81 -5.32 2.49 -8.43
C ASN A 81 -5.51 3.55 -7.34
N ASN A 82 -6.56 3.44 -6.53
CA ASN A 82 -6.83 4.37 -5.46
C ASN A 82 -6.19 3.87 -4.16
N ASN A 83 -4.92 4.21 -3.96
CA ASN A 83 -4.12 3.77 -2.83
C ASN A 83 -4.14 4.76 -1.65
N ALA A 84 -5.06 5.71 -1.64
CA ALA A 84 -5.22 6.64 -0.54
C ALA A 84 -5.63 5.87 0.73
N TRP A 85 -5.09 6.30 1.87
CA TRP A 85 -5.28 5.58 3.14
C TRP A 85 -6.75 5.35 3.49
N TYR A 86 -7.63 6.33 3.21
CA TYR A 86 -9.05 6.23 3.53
C TYR A 86 -9.80 5.21 2.68
N ASN A 87 -9.17 4.74 1.61
CA ASN A 87 -9.75 3.74 0.70
C ASN A 87 -9.23 2.33 0.96
N LEU A 88 -8.41 2.13 1.99
CA LEU A 88 -7.80 0.84 2.30
C LEU A 88 -8.31 0.34 3.64
N GLU A 89 -8.53 -0.97 3.72
CA GLU A 89 -9.03 -1.61 4.93
C GLU A 89 -8.32 -2.94 5.12
N TRP A 90 -7.73 -3.13 6.31
CA TRP A 90 -7.20 -4.44 6.69
C TRP A 90 -8.36 -5.41 6.89
N CYS A 91 -8.25 -6.60 6.34
CA CYS A 91 -9.29 -7.62 6.48
C CYS A 91 -8.67 -9.01 6.46
N ASP A 92 -9.42 -9.99 6.97
CA ASP A 92 -8.96 -11.37 6.85
C ASP A 92 -9.20 -11.87 5.42
N PHE A 93 -8.54 -12.97 5.07
CA PHE A 93 -8.61 -13.52 3.72
C PHE A 93 -10.04 -13.91 3.33
N SER A 94 -10.81 -14.50 4.25
CA SER A 94 -12.17 -14.92 3.97
C SER A 94 -13.10 -13.74 3.69
N THR A 95 -12.98 -12.67 4.47
CA THR A 95 -13.75 -11.45 4.26
C THR A 95 -13.41 -10.80 2.92
N ASN A 96 -12.11 -10.76 2.58
CA ASN A 96 -11.66 -10.20 1.31
C ASN A 96 -12.22 -10.95 0.12
N LEU A 97 -12.26 -12.28 0.19
CA LEU A 97 -12.88 -13.11 -0.85
C LEU A 97 -14.38 -12.82 -1.00
N LEU A 98 -15.08 -12.60 0.10
CA LEU A 98 -16.49 -12.26 0.05
C LEU A 98 -16.72 -10.92 -0.65
N TYR A 99 -15.87 -9.93 -0.38
CA TYR A 99 -15.95 -8.64 -1.07
C TYR A 99 -15.73 -8.79 -2.57
N GLU A 100 -14.74 -9.57 -2.98
CA GLU A 100 -14.47 -9.82 -4.39
C GLU A 100 -15.61 -10.53 -5.09
N LYS A 101 -16.23 -11.51 -4.43
CA LYS A 101 -17.38 -12.24 -4.99
C LYS A 101 -18.60 -11.35 -5.16
N ARG A 102 -18.83 -10.40 -4.24
CA ARG A 102 -19.92 -9.44 -4.39
C ARG A 102 -19.80 -8.63 -5.67
N ASP A 103 -18.58 -8.25 -6.00
CA ASP A 103 -18.32 -7.46 -7.20
C ASP A 103 -18.70 -8.19 -8.47
N LEU A 104 -18.57 -9.51 -8.49
CA LEU A 104 -18.93 -10.32 -9.64
C LEU A 104 -20.43 -10.38 -9.89
N PHE A 105 -21.25 -10.08 -8.88
CA PHE A 105 -22.70 -10.17 -8.95
C PHE A 105 -23.41 -8.81 -8.95
N LEU A 106 -22.64 -7.76 -8.82
CA LEU A 106 -23.16 -6.40 -8.89
C LEU A 106 -22.98 -5.83 -10.28
#